data_ece2cbe8da228824752f358546f8578f
#
_entry.id   ece2cbe8da228824752f358546f8578f
#
_cell.length_a   1.000
_cell.length_b   1.000
_cell.length_c   1.000
_cell.angle_alpha   90.00
_cell.angle_beta   90.00
_cell.angle_gamma   90.00
#
_symmetry.space_group_name_H-M   'P 1'
#
loop_
_entity.id
_entity.type
_entity.pdbx_description
1 polymer ?
#
loop_
_entity_poly.entity_id
_entity_poly.type
_entity_poly.pdbx_seq_one_letter_code
_entity_poly.pdbx_strand_id
1 'polypeptide(L)'
;PDWIHLGKNDDGFAINQYFIDNPEMVLGRQTSESTQYGRQDFTVVPIEGLALADQLHDAVKNIRGTYQEAELPELGEGGQIDTSIPADPNVKNYSYTVVGGEVYYRENSRMVKPELNATAAERVKGMVALRDCVNELIALQMDEYSAESRIQEAQTELNRLYDAFSAKHGLINDRANRLAFSDDSSYYLLCSLEVLDNDGKLERKADMFHKRTIKQQRSVDSVDTASEALAVCIGEKACVDLDFMASLMGSSEKIPQIVEDLKGVIYKEPNSGPFDLQDGGEHWAKGWQTADEYLSGNVRQKLRTAQRVAARDPFFAGNVDALIAAQPKDLEASEIEVRLGVTWLDKKYIEQFMYETFETPRYLRGQIEISYVPYTAEWQVSRKSMVRYNDVAAFTTYGTDRASAYRLLEDALNLRDIRIYDTIEDADGRERRVLNAKETTLAAQKQQLIRDAFKDWIWKDPERRETLVRQYNEEMNSTRPREYDGSHIVFSGMNPEITLREHQKNAIAHVLYGGNTLLAHEVGAGKTFEMVASAMESKRLGLCQKSIFVVPNHLTEQWASEFLRLYPSANILVLSLIHISEPTRPLYIS
;
A
#
# COMPACT_ATOMS: atom_id res chain seq x y z
N PRO A 1 15.82 -29.61 14.27
CA PRO A 1 16.28 -28.44 15.00
C PRO A 1 15.28 -28.12 16.12
N ASP A 2 15.79 -27.84 17.32
CA ASP A 2 14.98 -27.68 18.54
C ASP A 2 13.97 -26.52 18.48
N TRP A 3 14.18 -25.58 17.59
CA TRP A 3 13.27 -24.45 17.39
C TRP A 3 11.95 -24.81 16.66
N ILE A 4 11.83 -26.02 16.15
CA ILE A 4 10.58 -26.52 15.53
C ILE A 4 9.66 -27.17 16.57
N HIS A 5 10.19 -27.60 17.71
CA HIS A 5 9.39 -28.25 18.76
C HIS A 5 8.65 -27.22 19.60
N LEU A 6 7.36 -27.50 19.88
CA LEU A 6 6.53 -26.70 20.77
C LEU A 6 6.58 -27.28 22.17
N GLY A 7 6.93 -26.45 23.15
CA GLY A 7 6.79 -26.71 24.57
C GLY A 7 5.70 -25.85 25.19
N LYS A 8 5.57 -25.89 26.52
CA LYS A 8 4.70 -24.99 27.27
C LYS A 8 5.57 -24.18 28.23
N ASN A 9 5.36 -22.86 28.26
CA ASN A 9 6.00 -22.00 29.25
C ASN A 9 5.31 -22.16 30.63
N ASP A 10 5.84 -21.48 31.65
CA ASP A 10 5.33 -21.55 33.03
C ASP A 10 3.86 -21.11 33.17
N ASP A 11 3.38 -20.26 32.26
CA ASP A 11 1.99 -19.78 32.19
C ASP A 11 1.08 -20.73 31.37
N GLY A 12 1.62 -21.81 30.82
CA GLY A 12 0.89 -22.83 30.07
C GLY A 12 0.67 -22.55 28.59
N PHE A 13 1.25 -21.48 28.04
CA PHE A 13 1.16 -21.16 26.61
C PHE A 13 2.11 -22.03 25.79
N ALA A 14 1.62 -22.48 24.62
CA ALA A 14 2.44 -23.20 23.67
C ALA A 14 3.39 -22.22 22.95
N ILE A 15 4.67 -22.34 23.20
CA ILE A 15 5.73 -21.57 22.54
C ILE A 15 6.82 -22.51 22.02
N ASN A 16 7.67 -21.98 21.13
CA ASN A 16 8.79 -22.77 20.63
C ASN A 16 9.73 -23.16 21.78
N GLN A 17 10.11 -24.45 21.83
CA GLN A 17 10.97 -25.01 22.86
C GLN A 17 12.31 -24.25 23.00
N TYR A 18 12.82 -23.71 21.90
CA TYR A 18 14.03 -22.88 21.91
C TYR A 18 13.94 -21.70 22.89
N PHE A 19 12.79 -21.02 22.96
CA PHE A 19 12.59 -19.87 23.85
C PHE A 19 12.28 -20.28 25.30
N ILE A 20 11.94 -21.54 25.52
CA ILE A 20 11.84 -22.12 26.88
C ILE A 20 13.24 -22.41 27.40
N ASP A 21 14.08 -22.99 26.55
CA ASP A 21 15.44 -23.36 26.89
C ASP A 21 16.42 -22.18 26.92
N ASN A 22 16.06 -21.08 26.22
CA ASN A 22 16.85 -19.84 26.12
C ASN A 22 15.98 -18.61 26.42
N PRO A 23 15.51 -18.41 27.65
CA PRO A 23 14.59 -17.31 27.99
C PRO A 23 15.19 -15.92 27.76
N GLU A 24 16.54 -15.79 27.76
CA GLU A 24 17.27 -14.55 27.45
C GLU A 24 17.11 -14.12 25.98
N MET A 25 16.64 -14.99 25.11
CA MET A 25 16.35 -14.67 23.70
C MET A 25 14.95 -14.09 23.49
N VAL A 26 14.15 -13.99 24.53
CA VAL A 26 12.82 -13.33 24.49
C VAL A 26 12.99 -11.84 24.76
N LEU A 27 12.76 -11.00 23.75
CA LEU A 27 12.95 -9.55 23.83
C LEU A 27 11.70 -8.86 24.40
N GLY A 28 11.46 -9.04 25.71
CA GLY A 28 10.31 -8.47 26.39
C GLY A 28 9.75 -9.39 27.48
N ARG A 29 8.61 -9.00 28.02
CA ARG A 29 7.86 -9.78 29.02
C ARG A 29 6.72 -10.52 28.35
N GLN A 30 6.69 -11.83 28.49
CA GLN A 30 5.59 -12.67 28.01
C GLN A 30 4.32 -12.38 28.83
N THR A 31 3.18 -12.23 28.16
CA THR A 31 1.86 -11.99 28.77
C THR A 31 0.76 -12.50 27.85
N SER A 32 -0.47 -12.54 28.37
CA SER A 32 -1.64 -12.83 27.55
C SER A 32 -2.55 -11.61 27.49
N GLU A 33 -3.02 -11.28 26.30
CA GLU A 33 -4.01 -10.22 26.08
C GLU A 33 -5.28 -10.80 25.48
N SER A 34 -6.43 -10.23 25.87
CA SER A 34 -7.71 -10.59 25.28
C SER A 34 -7.88 -9.86 23.96
N THR A 35 -8.06 -10.61 22.88
CA THR A 35 -8.37 -10.05 21.56
C THR A 35 -9.81 -9.51 21.51
N GLN A 36 -10.11 -8.69 20.51
CA GLN A 36 -11.46 -8.15 20.23
C GLN A 36 -12.55 -9.23 20.10
N TYR A 37 -12.14 -10.49 19.91
CA TYR A 37 -13.04 -11.65 19.77
C TYR A 37 -13.07 -12.56 21.01
N GLY A 38 -12.58 -12.08 22.16
CA GLY A 38 -12.66 -12.81 23.45
C GLY A 38 -11.72 -14.02 23.56
N ARG A 39 -10.76 -14.19 22.64
CA ARG A 39 -9.68 -15.18 22.78
C ARG A 39 -8.51 -14.55 23.53
N GLN A 40 -7.89 -15.33 24.40
CA GLN A 40 -6.61 -14.95 25.00
C GLN A 40 -5.49 -15.33 24.04
N ASP A 41 -4.79 -14.33 23.52
CA ASP A 41 -3.61 -14.56 22.70
C ASP A 41 -2.34 -14.27 23.51
N PHE A 42 -1.32 -15.09 23.27
CA PHE A 42 0.00 -14.90 23.83
C PHE A 42 0.67 -13.71 23.12
N THR A 43 1.22 -12.80 23.90
CA THR A 43 1.96 -11.64 23.39
C THR A 43 3.20 -11.37 24.21
N VAL A 44 4.15 -10.63 23.64
CA VAL A 44 5.36 -10.17 24.31
C VAL A 44 5.34 -8.65 24.34
N VAL A 45 5.31 -8.07 25.54
CA VAL A 45 5.28 -6.62 25.72
C VAL A 45 6.67 -6.08 26.08
N PRO A 46 7.01 -4.86 25.66
CA PRO A 46 8.28 -4.22 26.01
C PRO A 46 8.48 -4.13 27.53
N ILE A 47 9.72 -4.25 27.98
CA ILE A 47 10.09 -4.01 29.39
C ILE A 47 10.30 -2.50 29.56
N GLU A 48 9.61 -1.87 30.50
CA GLU A 48 9.78 -0.45 30.79
C GLU A 48 11.23 -0.14 31.23
N GLY A 49 11.84 0.83 30.55
CA GLY A 49 13.21 1.29 30.83
C GLY A 49 14.32 0.55 30.08
N LEU A 50 14.01 -0.46 29.31
CA LEU A 50 14.98 -1.17 28.46
C LEU A 50 14.69 -0.88 26.98
N ALA A 51 15.66 -0.32 26.25
CA ALA A 51 15.53 -0.12 24.82
C ALA A 51 15.58 -1.47 24.08
N LEU A 52 14.67 -1.69 23.12
CA LEU A 52 14.62 -2.91 22.30
C LEU A 52 15.95 -3.14 21.55
N ALA A 53 16.61 -2.05 21.11
CA ALA A 53 17.89 -2.12 20.42
C ALA A 53 18.99 -2.75 21.29
N ASP A 54 19.03 -2.42 22.59
CA ASP A 54 20.03 -2.97 23.52
C ASP A 54 19.76 -4.45 23.79
N GLN A 55 18.49 -4.81 24.00
CA GLN A 55 18.07 -6.20 24.18
C GLN A 55 18.41 -7.06 22.96
N LEU A 56 18.14 -6.53 21.73
CA LEU A 56 18.47 -7.19 20.49
C LEU A 56 19.99 -7.38 20.32
N HIS A 57 20.76 -6.36 20.65
CA HIS A 57 22.22 -6.41 20.58
C HIS A 57 22.80 -7.49 21.50
N ASP A 58 22.27 -7.62 22.71
CA ASP A 58 22.68 -8.63 23.67
C ASP A 58 22.21 -10.04 23.27
N ALA A 59 20.99 -10.18 22.75
CA ALA A 59 20.50 -11.44 22.22
C ALA A 59 21.35 -11.93 21.04
N VAL A 60 21.73 -11.03 20.12
CA VAL A 60 22.62 -11.39 18.98
C VAL A 60 23.99 -11.90 19.46
N LYS A 61 24.56 -11.32 20.54
CA LYS A 61 25.82 -11.81 21.12
C LYS A 61 25.70 -13.21 21.74
N ASN A 62 24.51 -13.55 22.22
CA ASN A 62 24.24 -14.84 22.87
C ASN A 62 23.91 -15.96 21.85
N ILE A 63 23.72 -15.64 20.57
CA ILE A 63 23.54 -16.63 19.52
C ILE A 63 24.83 -17.50 19.44
N ARG A 64 24.76 -18.72 19.93
CA ARG A 64 25.82 -19.71 19.81
C ARG A 64 25.57 -20.54 18.55
N GLY A 65 25.97 -19.99 17.40
CA GLY A 65 26.03 -20.74 16.15
C GLY A 65 27.40 -21.40 16.05
N THR A 66 27.46 -22.70 16.06
CA THR A 66 28.61 -23.42 15.51
C THR A 66 28.38 -23.55 14.02
N TYR A 67 29.24 -22.91 13.21
CA TYR A 67 29.29 -23.19 11.77
C TYR A 67 29.72 -24.67 11.68
N GLN A 68 28.77 -25.55 11.39
CA GLN A 68 29.07 -26.86 10.88
C GLN A 68 29.20 -26.70 9.37
N GLU A 69 30.43 -26.80 8.88
CA GLU A 69 30.65 -27.09 7.49
C GLU A 69 29.82 -28.32 7.18
N ALA A 70 28.84 -28.20 6.29
CA ALA A 70 28.06 -29.34 5.86
C ALA A 70 29.05 -30.26 5.16
N GLU A 71 29.54 -31.27 5.88
CA GLU A 71 30.17 -32.41 5.25
C GLU A 71 29.11 -32.95 4.29
N LEU A 72 29.38 -32.77 3.00
CA LEU A 72 28.63 -33.48 1.97
C LEU A 72 28.65 -34.94 2.40
N PRO A 73 27.50 -35.59 2.61
CA PRO A 73 27.51 -36.99 3.03
C PRO A 73 28.36 -37.74 2.02
N GLU A 74 29.51 -38.27 2.49
CA GLU A 74 30.22 -39.29 1.73
C GLU A 74 29.18 -40.35 1.39
N LEU A 75 29.04 -40.63 0.11
CA LEU A 75 28.13 -41.63 -0.45
C LEU A 75 28.41 -42.97 0.28
N GLY A 76 27.71 -43.18 1.40
CA GLY A 76 27.65 -44.46 2.05
C GLY A 76 27.11 -45.48 1.05
N GLU A 77 27.71 -46.62 0.96
CA GLU A 77 27.34 -47.79 0.13
C GLU A 77 25.92 -48.29 0.47
N GLY A 78 24.91 -47.48 0.16
CA GLY A 78 23.51 -47.82 0.21
C GLY A 78 22.82 -46.99 -0.91
N GLY A 79 23.13 -47.37 -2.13
CA GLY A 79 22.78 -46.62 -3.33
C GLY A 79 21.30 -46.38 -3.48
N GLN A 80 20.80 -45.20 -3.09
CA GLN A 80 19.74 -44.56 -3.87
C GLN A 80 20.41 -44.10 -5.16
N ILE A 81 20.11 -44.81 -6.24
CA ILE A 81 20.50 -44.43 -7.60
C ILE A 81 19.92 -43.03 -7.81
N ASP A 82 20.80 -42.04 -7.98
CA ASP A 82 20.40 -40.69 -8.36
C ASP A 82 19.70 -40.78 -9.72
N THR A 83 18.36 -40.78 -9.71
CA THR A 83 17.51 -40.86 -10.90
C THR A 83 17.24 -39.47 -11.50
N SER A 84 17.89 -38.41 -11.00
CA SER A 84 17.76 -37.07 -11.53
C SER A 84 18.46 -36.95 -12.89
N ILE A 85 17.83 -36.19 -13.77
CA ILE A 85 18.38 -35.88 -15.09
C ILE A 85 18.73 -34.38 -15.18
N PRO A 86 19.68 -33.98 -16.05
CA PRO A 86 19.96 -32.57 -16.29
C PRO A 86 18.69 -31.79 -16.67
N ALA A 87 18.55 -30.55 -16.15
CA ALA A 87 17.38 -29.73 -16.45
C ALA A 87 17.35 -29.31 -17.92
N ASP A 88 16.19 -29.48 -18.54
CA ASP A 88 15.90 -28.88 -19.85
C ASP A 88 15.75 -27.36 -19.67
N PRO A 89 16.51 -26.51 -20.39
CA PRO A 89 16.38 -25.06 -20.34
C PRO A 89 14.96 -24.54 -20.62
N ASN A 90 14.18 -25.26 -21.41
CA ASN A 90 12.82 -24.86 -21.82
C ASN A 90 11.76 -25.14 -20.74
N VAL A 91 12.04 -25.98 -19.76
CA VAL A 91 11.14 -26.26 -18.65
C VAL A 91 11.34 -25.18 -17.59
N LYS A 92 10.27 -24.51 -17.15
CA LYS A 92 10.36 -23.53 -16.06
C LYS A 92 10.82 -24.18 -14.76
N ASN A 93 11.57 -23.43 -13.94
CA ASN A 93 11.95 -23.89 -12.60
C ASN A 93 10.68 -24.05 -11.73
N TYR A 94 10.67 -25.02 -10.85
CA TYR A 94 9.52 -25.39 -10.01
C TYR A 94 8.27 -25.77 -10.83
N SER A 95 8.46 -26.58 -11.87
CA SER A 95 7.38 -27.07 -12.72
C SER A 95 7.56 -28.55 -13.01
N TYR A 96 6.44 -29.25 -13.13
CA TYR A 96 6.43 -30.64 -13.59
C TYR A 96 6.65 -30.70 -15.10
N THR A 97 7.25 -31.78 -15.55
CA THR A 97 7.41 -32.11 -16.97
C THR A 97 7.31 -33.62 -17.19
N VAL A 98 7.06 -34.03 -18.42
CA VAL A 98 6.96 -35.45 -18.80
C VAL A 98 8.08 -35.77 -19.78
N VAL A 99 9.01 -36.63 -19.36
CA VAL A 99 10.13 -37.09 -20.18
C VAL A 99 10.05 -38.60 -20.32
N GLY A 100 9.98 -39.11 -21.55
CA GLY A 100 9.86 -40.56 -21.80
C GLY A 100 8.61 -41.24 -21.21
N GLY A 101 7.54 -40.47 -20.94
CA GLY A 101 6.32 -40.95 -20.30
C GLY A 101 6.34 -40.96 -18.77
N GLU A 102 7.45 -40.57 -18.17
CA GLU A 102 7.63 -40.42 -16.69
C GLU A 102 7.55 -38.94 -16.29
N VAL A 103 7.03 -38.69 -15.08
CA VAL A 103 6.91 -37.34 -14.53
C VAL A 103 8.21 -36.97 -13.83
N TYR A 104 8.70 -35.77 -14.12
CA TYR A 104 9.83 -35.13 -13.45
C TYR A 104 9.41 -33.75 -12.94
N TYR A 105 10.08 -33.30 -11.87
CA TYR A 105 9.92 -31.96 -11.32
C TYR A 105 11.25 -31.21 -11.40
N ARG A 106 11.24 -30.01 -12.00
CA ARG A 106 12.46 -29.23 -12.14
C ARG A 106 12.78 -28.46 -10.85
N GLU A 107 13.92 -28.76 -10.26
CA GLU A 107 14.53 -28.02 -9.15
C GLU A 107 15.88 -27.47 -9.61
N ASN A 108 15.92 -26.17 -9.91
CA ASN A 108 17.12 -25.47 -10.37
C ASN A 108 17.76 -26.12 -11.63
N SER A 109 18.95 -26.68 -11.49
CA SER A 109 19.71 -27.28 -12.61
C SER A 109 19.43 -28.78 -12.85
N ARG A 110 18.51 -29.39 -12.09
CA ARG A 110 18.17 -30.80 -12.18
C ARG A 110 16.67 -31.03 -12.27
N MET A 111 16.29 -32.15 -12.87
CA MET A 111 14.92 -32.66 -12.87
C MET A 111 14.89 -33.94 -12.06
N VAL A 112 14.11 -33.93 -10.99
CA VAL A 112 13.99 -35.02 -10.01
C VAL A 112 12.69 -35.78 -10.25
N LYS A 113 12.71 -37.09 -10.12
CA LYS A 113 11.50 -37.90 -10.21
C LYS A 113 10.75 -37.82 -8.88
N PRO A 114 9.53 -37.20 -8.85
CA PRO A 114 8.77 -37.06 -7.62
C PRO A 114 8.17 -38.40 -7.18
N GLU A 115 7.99 -38.58 -5.88
CA GLU A 115 7.30 -39.75 -5.31
C GLU A 115 5.78 -39.60 -5.48
N LEU A 116 5.26 -39.96 -6.64
CA LEU A 116 3.84 -39.93 -6.95
C LEU A 116 3.28 -41.35 -7.09
N ASN A 117 2.10 -41.57 -6.54
CA ASN A 117 1.35 -42.79 -6.86
C ASN A 117 0.84 -42.74 -8.32
N ALA A 118 0.50 -43.89 -8.89
CA ALA A 118 0.09 -44.00 -10.31
C ALA A 118 -1.06 -43.02 -10.66
N THR A 119 -2.03 -42.83 -9.77
CA THR A 119 -3.17 -41.95 -10.01
C THR A 119 -2.75 -40.47 -9.98
N ALA A 120 -1.88 -40.07 -9.06
CA ALA A 120 -1.33 -38.72 -9.01
C ALA A 120 -0.46 -38.43 -10.25
N ALA A 121 0.39 -39.38 -10.66
CA ALA A 121 1.20 -39.25 -11.86
C ALA A 121 0.33 -39.03 -13.13
N GLU A 122 -0.76 -39.76 -13.29
CA GLU A 122 -1.70 -39.55 -14.41
C GLU A 122 -2.39 -38.17 -14.36
N ARG A 123 -2.75 -37.68 -13.15
CA ARG A 123 -3.28 -36.32 -12.98
C ARG A 123 -2.26 -35.27 -13.41
N VAL A 124 -1.02 -35.39 -12.93
CA VAL A 124 0.08 -34.49 -13.28
C VAL A 124 0.34 -34.48 -14.79
N LYS A 125 0.40 -35.65 -15.44
CA LYS A 125 0.55 -35.72 -16.89
C LYS A 125 -0.54 -34.98 -17.65
N GLY A 126 -1.80 -35.15 -17.24
CA GLY A 126 -2.93 -34.43 -17.81
C GLY A 126 -2.85 -32.92 -17.62
N MET A 127 -2.45 -32.47 -16.44
CA MET A 127 -2.29 -31.05 -16.13
C MET A 127 -1.09 -30.42 -16.83
N VAL A 128 0.01 -31.16 -17.01
CA VAL A 128 1.16 -30.73 -17.83
C VAL A 128 0.72 -30.52 -19.29
N ALA A 129 -0.03 -31.44 -19.85
CA ALA A 129 -0.54 -31.28 -21.21
C ALA A 129 -1.48 -30.06 -21.37
N LEU A 130 -2.36 -29.83 -20.40
CA LEU A 130 -3.21 -28.64 -20.36
C LEU A 130 -2.37 -27.36 -20.27
N ARG A 131 -1.40 -27.33 -19.36
CA ARG A 131 -0.50 -26.18 -19.17
C ARG A 131 0.24 -25.83 -20.45
N ASP A 132 0.81 -26.81 -21.11
CA ASP A 132 1.60 -26.62 -22.33
C ASP A 132 0.72 -26.09 -23.47
N CYS A 133 -0.50 -26.59 -23.62
CA CYS A 133 -1.48 -26.08 -24.57
C CYS A 133 -1.92 -24.65 -24.24
N VAL A 134 -2.14 -24.32 -22.97
CA VAL A 134 -2.46 -22.95 -22.54
C VAL A 134 -1.32 -21.98 -22.81
N ASN A 135 -0.08 -22.38 -22.54
CA ASN A 135 1.10 -21.56 -22.82
C ASN A 135 1.29 -21.32 -24.32
N GLU A 136 1.04 -22.32 -25.16
CA GLU A 136 1.04 -22.17 -26.62
C GLU A 136 -0.06 -21.19 -27.06
N LEU A 137 -1.28 -21.34 -26.55
CA LEU A 137 -2.39 -20.45 -26.87
C LEU A 137 -2.08 -19.00 -26.44
N ILE A 138 -1.48 -18.79 -25.27
CA ILE A 138 -1.04 -17.47 -24.81
C ILE A 138 0.01 -16.89 -25.78
N ALA A 139 1.02 -17.69 -26.17
CA ALA A 139 2.05 -17.25 -27.11
C ALA A 139 1.46 -16.85 -28.47
N LEU A 140 0.52 -17.65 -29.01
CA LEU A 140 -0.20 -17.34 -30.26
C LEU A 140 -1.03 -16.06 -30.14
N GLN A 141 -1.67 -15.80 -28.99
CA GLN A 141 -2.46 -14.59 -28.80
C GLN A 141 -1.59 -13.33 -28.60
N MET A 142 -0.37 -13.48 -28.09
CA MET A 142 0.60 -12.38 -27.92
C MET A 142 1.29 -12.03 -29.24
N ASP A 143 1.48 -12.98 -30.13
CA ASP A 143 2.10 -12.77 -31.44
C ASP A 143 1.17 -11.99 -32.38
N GLU A 144 1.62 -10.84 -32.85
CA GLU A 144 0.87 -9.96 -33.76
C GLU A 144 0.59 -10.58 -35.11
N TYR A 145 1.44 -11.49 -35.56
CA TYR A 145 1.35 -12.12 -36.90
C TYR A 145 0.64 -13.46 -36.88
N SER A 146 0.24 -13.97 -35.74
CA SER A 146 -0.49 -15.24 -35.65
C SER A 146 -1.86 -15.15 -36.28
N ALA A 147 -2.13 -16.06 -37.23
CA ALA A 147 -3.44 -16.17 -37.86
C ALA A 147 -4.52 -16.61 -36.86
N GLU A 148 -5.70 -16.02 -36.95
CA GLU A 148 -6.84 -16.34 -36.08
C GLU A 148 -7.24 -17.84 -36.14
N SER A 149 -7.05 -18.50 -37.31
CA SER A 149 -7.27 -19.94 -37.46
C SER A 149 -6.41 -20.78 -36.53
N ARG A 150 -5.12 -20.39 -36.30
CA ARG A 150 -4.22 -21.09 -35.38
C ARG A 150 -4.65 -20.95 -33.93
N ILE A 151 -5.18 -19.78 -33.56
CA ILE A 151 -5.74 -19.53 -32.23
C ILE A 151 -6.95 -20.43 -32.01
N GLN A 152 -7.86 -20.54 -33.00
CA GLN A 152 -9.04 -21.41 -32.95
C GLN A 152 -8.68 -22.90 -32.91
N GLU A 153 -7.64 -23.31 -33.62
CA GLU A 153 -7.11 -24.69 -33.54
C GLU A 153 -6.59 -24.99 -32.12
N ALA A 154 -5.80 -24.12 -31.55
CA ALA A 154 -5.29 -24.26 -30.19
C ALA A 154 -6.43 -24.26 -29.14
N GLN A 155 -7.47 -23.43 -29.32
CA GLN A 155 -8.66 -23.44 -28.48
C GLN A 155 -9.44 -24.75 -28.58
N THR A 156 -9.54 -25.31 -29.76
CA THR A 156 -10.18 -26.61 -29.99
C THR A 156 -9.41 -27.72 -29.28
N GLU A 157 -8.08 -27.72 -29.39
CA GLU A 157 -7.23 -28.68 -28.69
C GLU A 157 -7.30 -28.51 -27.15
N LEU A 158 -7.32 -27.29 -26.66
CA LEU A 158 -7.49 -27.00 -25.23
C LEU A 158 -8.84 -27.55 -24.72
N ASN A 159 -9.93 -27.36 -25.47
CA ASN A 159 -11.22 -27.93 -25.11
C ASN A 159 -11.17 -29.46 -25.07
N ARG A 160 -10.54 -30.08 -26.05
CA ARG A 160 -10.41 -31.55 -26.14
C ARG A 160 -9.64 -32.11 -24.94
N LEU A 161 -8.51 -31.48 -24.59
CA LEU A 161 -7.68 -31.89 -23.46
C LEU A 161 -8.41 -31.69 -22.12
N TYR A 162 -9.07 -30.55 -21.94
CA TYR A 162 -9.83 -30.26 -20.73
C TYR A 162 -10.99 -31.22 -20.51
N ASP A 163 -11.79 -31.50 -21.58
CA ASP A 163 -12.93 -32.40 -21.46
C ASP A 163 -12.49 -33.85 -21.19
N ALA A 164 -11.37 -34.29 -21.78
CA ALA A 164 -10.78 -35.58 -21.48
C ALA A 164 -10.23 -35.67 -20.05
N PHE A 165 -9.60 -34.60 -19.56
CA PHE A 165 -9.08 -34.52 -18.19
C PHE A 165 -10.21 -34.51 -17.17
N SER A 166 -11.18 -33.60 -17.33
CA SER A 166 -12.27 -33.42 -16.38
C SER A 166 -13.19 -34.64 -16.27
N ALA A 167 -13.44 -35.34 -17.39
CA ALA A 167 -14.19 -36.59 -17.39
C ALA A 167 -13.53 -37.71 -16.59
N LYS A 168 -12.17 -37.73 -16.53
CA LYS A 168 -11.39 -38.77 -15.83
C LYS A 168 -11.05 -38.40 -14.41
N HIS A 169 -10.74 -37.11 -14.15
CA HIS A 169 -10.08 -36.66 -12.95
C HIS A 169 -10.87 -35.60 -12.16
N GLY A 170 -12.03 -35.15 -12.67
CA GLY A 170 -12.81 -34.06 -12.07
C GLY A 170 -12.26 -32.67 -12.44
N LEU A 171 -12.72 -31.64 -11.73
CA LEU A 171 -12.33 -30.27 -11.98
C LEU A 171 -10.85 -30.03 -11.61
N ILE A 172 -10.20 -29.11 -12.30
CA ILE A 172 -8.81 -28.70 -11.99
C ILE A 172 -8.73 -28.20 -10.53
N ASN A 173 -9.74 -27.46 -10.08
CA ASN A 173 -9.82 -26.91 -8.74
C ASN A 173 -10.18 -27.96 -7.65
N ASP A 174 -10.48 -29.20 -8.02
CA ASP A 174 -10.76 -30.26 -7.06
C ASP A 174 -9.55 -30.54 -6.16
N ARG A 175 -9.83 -30.81 -4.88
CA ARG A 175 -8.80 -31.08 -3.85
C ARG A 175 -7.75 -32.11 -4.30
N ALA A 176 -8.14 -33.16 -4.99
CA ALA A 176 -7.22 -34.21 -5.42
C ALA A 176 -6.25 -33.74 -6.51
N ASN A 177 -6.69 -32.88 -7.43
CA ASN A 177 -5.88 -32.27 -8.47
C ASN A 177 -4.96 -31.20 -7.87
N ARG A 178 -5.48 -30.41 -6.93
CA ARG A 178 -4.69 -29.44 -6.16
C ARG A 178 -3.52 -30.12 -5.43
N LEU A 179 -3.77 -31.18 -4.67
CA LEU A 179 -2.72 -31.90 -3.94
C LEU A 179 -1.66 -32.51 -4.86
N ALA A 180 -2.02 -32.86 -6.10
CA ALA A 180 -1.10 -33.44 -7.07
C ALA A 180 -0.24 -32.39 -7.81
N PHE A 181 -0.70 -31.14 -7.94
CA PHE A 181 -0.09 -30.18 -8.86
C PHE A 181 0.15 -28.79 -8.26
N SER A 182 -0.19 -28.54 -6.99
CA SER A 182 -0.03 -27.22 -6.34
C SER A 182 1.41 -26.72 -6.32
N ASP A 183 2.37 -27.63 -6.41
CA ASP A 183 3.80 -27.29 -6.44
C ASP A 183 4.27 -26.77 -7.80
N ASP A 184 3.46 -26.90 -8.84
CA ASP A 184 3.77 -26.35 -10.17
C ASP A 184 3.49 -24.83 -10.20
N SER A 185 4.47 -24.07 -10.68
CA SER A 185 4.37 -22.61 -10.80
C SER A 185 3.19 -22.12 -11.65
N SER A 186 2.64 -22.98 -12.49
CA SER A 186 1.49 -22.69 -13.39
C SER A 186 0.15 -23.20 -12.85
N TYR A 187 0.10 -23.73 -11.63
CA TYR A 187 -1.12 -24.27 -11.04
C TYR A 187 -2.29 -23.27 -11.09
N TYR A 188 -2.05 -22.03 -10.67
CA TYR A 188 -3.10 -21.00 -10.66
C TYR A 188 -3.55 -20.56 -12.05
N LEU A 189 -2.67 -20.65 -13.05
CA LEU A 189 -3.06 -20.43 -14.44
C LEU A 189 -4.06 -21.50 -14.90
N LEU A 190 -3.84 -22.75 -14.54
CA LEU A 190 -4.79 -23.82 -14.84
C LEU A 190 -6.10 -23.67 -14.05
N CYS A 191 -6.05 -23.27 -12.79
CA CYS A 191 -7.25 -22.99 -11.99
C CYS A 191 -8.10 -21.88 -12.59
N SER A 192 -7.51 -20.88 -13.24
CA SER A 192 -8.23 -19.78 -13.90
C SER A 192 -9.02 -20.19 -15.14
N LEU A 193 -8.83 -21.42 -15.63
CA LEU A 193 -9.61 -22.00 -16.72
C LEU A 193 -11.05 -22.36 -16.31
N GLU A 194 -11.33 -22.45 -15.01
CA GLU A 194 -12.63 -22.79 -14.45
C GLU A 194 -13.21 -21.59 -13.72
N VAL A 195 -14.43 -21.19 -14.07
CA VAL A 195 -15.23 -20.23 -13.30
C VAL A 195 -16.18 -21.03 -12.43
N LEU A 196 -15.99 -20.95 -11.11
CA LEU A 196 -16.74 -21.70 -10.12
C LEU A 196 -17.83 -20.83 -9.49
N ASP A 197 -18.94 -21.46 -9.11
CA ASP A 197 -19.97 -20.85 -8.27
C ASP A 197 -19.56 -20.81 -6.78
N ASN A 198 -20.42 -20.23 -5.93
CA ASN A 198 -20.17 -20.13 -4.49
C ASN A 198 -20.09 -21.51 -3.79
N ASP A 199 -20.62 -22.56 -4.39
CA ASP A 199 -20.58 -23.93 -3.89
C ASP A 199 -19.36 -24.71 -4.41
N GLY A 200 -18.50 -24.09 -5.20
CA GLY A 200 -17.30 -24.69 -5.81
C GLY A 200 -17.59 -25.59 -7.01
N LYS A 201 -18.78 -25.48 -7.61
CA LYS A 201 -19.14 -26.21 -8.84
C LYS A 201 -18.80 -25.37 -10.07
N LEU A 202 -18.51 -26.05 -11.18
CA LEU A 202 -18.24 -25.39 -12.45
C LEU A 202 -19.49 -24.63 -12.93
N GLU A 203 -19.42 -23.31 -12.95
CA GLU A 203 -20.44 -22.45 -13.55
C GLU A 203 -20.25 -22.40 -15.07
N ARG A 204 -19.02 -22.15 -15.52
CA ARG A 204 -18.63 -22.15 -16.93
C ARG A 204 -17.12 -22.31 -17.12
N LYS A 205 -16.71 -22.69 -18.32
CA LYS A 205 -15.31 -22.61 -18.74
C LYS A 205 -14.92 -21.13 -18.92
N ALA A 206 -13.63 -20.79 -18.69
CA ALA A 206 -13.11 -19.45 -18.91
C ALA A 206 -13.18 -19.02 -20.39
N ASP A 207 -13.15 -17.71 -20.63
CA ASP A 207 -13.26 -17.15 -21.98
C ASP A 207 -12.15 -17.61 -22.92
N MET A 208 -10.98 -17.99 -22.39
CA MET A 208 -9.83 -18.50 -23.14
C MET A 208 -10.16 -19.70 -24.06
N PHE A 209 -11.15 -20.51 -23.69
CA PHE A 209 -11.57 -21.69 -24.49
C PHE A 209 -12.22 -21.34 -25.82
N HIS A 210 -12.73 -20.11 -25.99
CA HIS A 210 -13.51 -19.76 -27.20
C HIS A 210 -13.35 -18.32 -27.66
N LYS A 211 -12.60 -17.48 -26.89
CA LYS A 211 -12.37 -16.08 -27.22
C LYS A 211 -10.91 -15.73 -27.09
N ARG A 212 -10.50 -14.63 -27.74
CA ARG A 212 -9.20 -14.04 -27.53
C ARG A 212 -9.20 -13.32 -26.17
N THR A 213 -8.26 -13.66 -25.30
CA THR A 213 -8.18 -13.14 -23.91
C THR A 213 -6.96 -12.24 -23.65
N ILE A 214 -6.17 -11.96 -24.69
CA ILE A 214 -5.00 -11.09 -24.61
C ILE A 214 -5.15 -9.97 -25.63
N LYS A 215 -5.27 -8.73 -25.14
CA LYS A 215 -5.28 -7.54 -25.99
C LYS A 215 -3.86 -7.23 -26.45
N GLN A 216 -3.65 -7.20 -27.74
CA GLN A 216 -2.37 -6.84 -28.32
C GLN A 216 -2.02 -5.37 -28.02
N GLN A 217 -0.75 -5.11 -27.80
CA GLN A 217 -0.22 -3.75 -27.73
C GLN A 217 -0.03 -3.27 -29.18
N ARG A 218 -0.72 -2.18 -29.54
CA ARG A 218 -0.47 -1.48 -30.79
C ARG A 218 0.33 -0.23 -30.44
N SER A 219 1.54 -0.11 -30.99
CA SER A 219 2.27 1.16 -30.96
C SER A 219 1.60 2.15 -31.92
N VAL A 220 1.49 3.39 -31.48
CA VAL A 220 1.06 4.50 -32.33
C VAL A 220 2.32 5.18 -32.82
N ASP A 221 2.63 5.02 -34.09
CA ASP A 221 3.90 5.52 -34.67
C ASP A 221 3.79 6.96 -35.16
N SER A 222 2.56 7.45 -35.47
CA SER A 222 2.32 8.83 -35.89
C SER A 222 0.93 9.30 -35.55
N VAL A 223 0.80 10.60 -35.33
CA VAL A 223 -0.49 11.30 -35.05
C VAL A 223 -0.53 12.61 -35.82
N ASP A 224 -1.76 13.11 -36.04
CA ASP A 224 -2.00 14.32 -36.84
C ASP A 224 -2.12 15.58 -35.96
N THR A 225 -2.55 15.46 -34.71
CA THR A 225 -2.84 16.59 -33.82
C THR A 225 -2.03 16.57 -32.54
N ALA A 226 -1.77 17.75 -31.96
CA ALA A 226 -1.09 17.89 -30.68
C ALA A 226 -1.86 17.24 -29.51
N SER A 227 -3.20 17.23 -29.56
CA SER A 227 -4.02 16.59 -28.53
C SER A 227 -3.89 15.05 -28.58
N GLU A 228 -3.83 14.46 -29.77
CA GLU A 228 -3.56 13.02 -29.93
C GLU A 228 -2.15 12.69 -29.48
N ALA A 229 -1.14 13.53 -29.85
CA ALA A 229 0.24 13.35 -29.39
C ALA A 229 0.33 13.38 -27.86
N LEU A 230 -0.40 14.31 -27.21
CA LEU A 230 -0.45 14.38 -25.74
C LEU A 230 -1.07 13.11 -25.13
N ALA A 231 -2.19 12.63 -25.68
CA ALA A 231 -2.86 11.44 -25.18
C ALA A 231 -1.96 10.19 -25.27
N VAL A 232 -1.27 10.01 -26.40
CA VAL A 232 -0.30 8.93 -26.58
C VAL A 232 0.90 9.11 -25.65
N CYS A 233 1.41 10.33 -25.51
CA CYS A 233 2.54 10.64 -24.65
C CYS A 233 2.23 10.32 -23.19
N ILE A 234 1.10 10.75 -22.66
CA ILE A 234 0.67 10.41 -21.28
C ILE A 234 0.47 8.89 -21.14
N GLY A 235 -0.10 8.24 -22.15
CA GLY A 235 -0.29 6.79 -22.15
C GLY A 235 1.00 5.96 -22.21
N GLU A 236 2.07 6.48 -22.82
CA GLU A 236 3.34 5.76 -23.03
C GLU A 236 4.46 6.19 -22.04
N LYS A 237 4.44 7.45 -21.59
CA LYS A 237 5.50 8.05 -20.76
C LYS A 237 5.04 8.42 -19.35
N ALA A 238 3.73 8.46 -19.08
CA ALA A 238 3.11 8.95 -17.85
C ALA A 238 3.44 10.42 -17.50
N CYS A 239 3.97 11.19 -18.45
CA CYS A 239 4.32 12.60 -18.30
C CYS A 239 4.23 13.31 -19.64
N VAL A 240 4.31 14.66 -19.61
CA VAL A 240 4.38 15.47 -20.82
C VAL A 240 5.84 15.50 -21.30
N ASP A 241 6.12 14.90 -22.46
CA ASP A 241 7.42 14.85 -23.13
C ASP A 241 7.25 15.45 -24.54
N LEU A 242 7.64 16.73 -24.69
CA LEU A 242 7.46 17.45 -25.96
C LEU A 242 8.30 16.88 -27.10
N ASP A 243 9.49 16.33 -26.80
CA ASP A 243 10.34 15.71 -27.81
C ASP A 243 9.69 14.45 -28.38
N PHE A 244 9.10 13.62 -27.50
CA PHE A 244 8.34 12.45 -27.92
C PHE A 244 7.09 12.84 -28.72
N MET A 245 6.32 13.83 -28.25
CA MET A 245 5.15 14.33 -28.97
C MET A 245 5.50 14.86 -30.35
N ALA A 246 6.60 15.61 -30.46
CA ALA A 246 7.09 16.12 -31.73
C ALA A 246 7.54 15.00 -32.68
N SER A 247 8.15 13.93 -32.17
CA SER A 247 8.50 12.74 -32.95
C SER A 247 7.28 12.04 -33.53
N LEU A 248 6.20 11.91 -32.75
CA LEU A 248 4.92 11.36 -33.21
C LEU A 248 4.27 12.23 -34.31
N MET A 249 4.47 13.53 -34.27
CA MET A 249 3.98 14.47 -35.28
C MET A 249 4.94 14.63 -36.47
N GLY A 250 6.06 13.91 -36.48
CA GLY A 250 7.00 13.77 -37.61
C GLY A 250 8.13 14.80 -37.69
N SER A 251 8.24 15.77 -36.78
CA SER A 251 9.36 16.72 -36.75
C SER A 251 9.53 17.43 -35.40
N SER A 252 10.75 17.49 -34.89
CA SER A 252 11.12 18.27 -33.70
C SER A 252 10.88 19.80 -33.84
N GLU A 253 10.81 20.31 -35.07
CA GLU A 253 10.49 21.71 -35.31
C GLU A 253 9.04 22.09 -34.95
N LYS A 254 8.17 21.11 -34.70
CA LYS A 254 6.76 21.31 -34.32
C LYS A 254 6.54 21.63 -32.84
N ILE A 255 7.57 21.57 -31.99
CA ILE A 255 7.44 21.84 -30.56
C ILE A 255 6.74 23.19 -30.27
N PRO A 256 7.11 24.33 -30.90
CA PRO A 256 6.42 25.61 -30.68
C PRO A 256 4.93 25.56 -31.05
N GLN A 257 4.59 24.85 -32.13
CA GLN A 257 3.20 24.66 -32.55
C GLN A 257 2.43 23.82 -31.53
N ILE A 258 3.02 22.72 -31.05
CA ILE A 258 2.42 21.85 -30.01
C ILE A 258 2.08 22.66 -28.76
N VAL A 259 3.00 23.53 -28.33
CA VAL A 259 2.79 24.37 -27.13
C VAL A 259 1.66 25.39 -27.35
N GLU A 260 1.56 26.00 -28.53
CA GLU A 260 0.47 26.95 -28.81
C GLU A 260 -0.87 26.23 -28.95
N ASP A 261 -0.92 25.08 -29.63
CA ASP A 261 -2.12 24.26 -29.80
C ASP A 261 -2.65 23.71 -28.47
N LEU A 262 -1.76 23.45 -27.51
CA LEU A 262 -2.10 22.93 -26.17
C LEU A 262 -2.12 24.00 -25.09
N LYS A 263 -2.20 25.27 -25.45
CA LYS A 263 -2.31 26.38 -24.51
C LYS A 263 -3.53 26.22 -23.60
N GLY A 264 -3.32 26.25 -22.29
CA GLY A 264 -4.35 25.99 -21.30
C GLY A 264 -4.58 24.51 -20.99
N VAL A 265 -4.01 23.58 -21.77
CA VAL A 265 -4.04 22.14 -21.53
C VAL A 265 -2.75 21.66 -20.85
N ILE A 266 -1.62 22.24 -21.24
CA ILE A 266 -0.32 22.02 -20.60
C ILE A 266 0.26 23.34 -20.11
N TYR A 267 1.05 23.25 -19.04
CA TYR A 267 1.75 24.40 -18.42
C TYR A 267 3.20 24.05 -18.15
N LYS A 268 4.08 25.04 -18.36
CA LYS A 268 5.48 24.89 -17.98
C LYS A 268 5.68 25.27 -16.52
N GLU A 269 6.37 24.41 -15.76
CA GLU A 269 6.75 24.70 -14.37
C GLU A 269 7.78 25.85 -14.33
N PRO A 270 7.49 26.97 -13.62
CA PRO A 270 8.39 28.13 -13.60
C PRO A 270 9.81 27.88 -13.07
N ASN A 271 10.02 26.83 -12.28
CA ASN A 271 11.32 26.50 -11.71
C ASN A 271 12.09 25.42 -12.49
N SER A 272 11.58 24.96 -13.63
CA SER A 272 12.13 23.81 -14.37
C SER A 272 13.29 24.11 -15.33
N GLY A 273 13.92 25.27 -15.23
CA GLY A 273 15.10 25.63 -16.02
C GLY A 273 14.93 26.92 -16.84
N PRO A 274 15.91 27.29 -17.68
CA PRO A 274 15.88 28.52 -18.45
C PRO A 274 14.72 28.57 -19.43
N PHE A 275 14.14 29.75 -19.61
CA PHE A 275 12.89 30.00 -20.30
C PHE A 275 13.08 30.48 -21.76
N ASP A 276 14.28 30.50 -22.26
CA ASP A 276 14.59 31.08 -23.58
C ASP A 276 14.29 30.09 -24.71
N LEU A 277 13.24 30.37 -25.45
CA LEU A 277 12.85 29.66 -26.66
C LEU A 277 13.92 29.74 -27.77
N GLN A 278 14.80 30.76 -27.70
CA GLN A 278 15.79 31.00 -28.75
C GLN A 278 17.04 30.16 -28.60
N ASP A 279 17.34 29.67 -27.39
CA ASP A 279 18.50 28.82 -27.13
C ASP A 279 18.35 27.37 -27.58
N GLY A 280 17.17 26.93 -28.06
CA GLY A 280 16.95 25.60 -28.62
C GLY A 280 17.35 24.46 -27.68
N GLY A 281 17.54 24.75 -26.38
CA GLY A 281 18.20 23.87 -25.47
C GLY A 281 17.29 22.74 -24.97
N GLU A 282 17.89 21.59 -24.73
CA GLU A 282 17.30 20.40 -24.09
C GLU A 282 16.45 20.69 -22.83
N HIS A 283 16.62 21.85 -22.20
CA HIS A 283 15.94 22.25 -20.98
C HIS A 283 14.55 22.84 -21.19
N TRP A 284 14.28 23.43 -22.39
CA TRP A 284 12.97 24.04 -22.64
C TRP A 284 11.85 23.00 -22.81
N ALA A 285 12.16 21.87 -23.40
CA ALA A 285 11.23 20.75 -23.58
C ALA A 285 10.84 20.04 -22.27
N LYS A 286 11.58 20.25 -21.19
CA LYS A 286 11.35 19.60 -19.88
C LYS A 286 10.52 20.47 -18.94
N GLY A 287 9.89 19.84 -17.94
CA GLY A 287 9.14 20.52 -16.88
C GLY A 287 7.76 21.00 -17.32
N TRP A 288 7.19 20.37 -18.33
CA TRP A 288 5.79 20.56 -18.71
C TRP A 288 4.90 19.61 -17.92
N GLN A 289 3.74 20.10 -17.51
CA GLN A 289 2.73 19.39 -16.76
C GLN A 289 1.38 19.58 -17.43
N THR A 290 0.49 18.60 -17.27
CA THR A 290 -0.91 18.75 -17.68
C THR A 290 -1.62 19.75 -16.76
N ALA A 291 -2.73 20.32 -17.22
CA ALA A 291 -3.51 21.31 -16.44
C ALA A 291 -3.96 20.75 -15.09
N ASP A 292 -4.42 19.49 -15.05
CA ASP A 292 -4.83 18.82 -13.82
C ASP A 292 -3.68 18.67 -12.81
N GLU A 293 -2.46 18.44 -13.29
CA GLU A 293 -1.26 18.36 -12.46
C GLU A 293 -0.79 19.74 -12.01
N TYR A 294 -0.66 20.69 -12.94
CA TYR A 294 -0.15 22.04 -12.64
C TYR A 294 -1.08 22.82 -11.72
N LEU A 295 -2.39 22.76 -11.97
CA LEU A 295 -3.42 23.50 -11.23
C LEU A 295 -3.93 22.77 -9.97
N SER A 296 -3.13 21.82 -9.45
CA SER A 296 -3.39 21.06 -8.23
C SER A 296 -2.25 21.19 -7.23
N GLY A 297 -2.36 20.56 -6.07
CA GLY A 297 -1.39 20.69 -4.98
C GLY A 297 -1.47 22.09 -4.34
N ASN A 298 -0.35 22.62 -3.85
CA ASN A 298 -0.31 23.94 -3.22
C ASN A 298 -0.41 25.08 -4.27
N VAL A 299 -1.62 25.36 -4.72
CA VAL A 299 -1.89 26.36 -5.77
C VAL A 299 -1.61 27.80 -5.32
N ARG A 300 -1.65 28.11 -4.01
CA ARG A 300 -1.27 29.42 -3.49
C ARG A 300 0.22 29.68 -3.64
N GLN A 301 1.04 28.69 -3.29
CA GLN A 301 2.49 28.79 -3.46
C GLN A 301 2.86 28.83 -4.94
N LYS A 302 2.23 28.00 -5.79
CA LYS A 302 2.42 28.02 -7.25
C LYS A 302 2.08 29.40 -7.83
N LEU A 303 0.99 30.03 -7.40
CA LEU A 303 0.60 31.36 -7.84
C LEU A 303 1.66 32.42 -7.48
N ARG A 304 2.14 32.44 -6.24
CA ARG A 304 3.22 33.35 -5.81
C ARG A 304 4.49 33.18 -6.65
N THR A 305 4.82 31.95 -7.00
CA THR A 305 5.99 31.64 -7.85
C THR A 305 5.75 32.09 -9.27
N ALA A 306 4.59 31.77 -9.87
CA ALA A 306 4.23 32.18 -11.22
C ALA A 306 4.21 33.72 -11.37
N GLN A 307 3.64 34.48 -10.40
CA GLN A 307 3.65 35.94 -10.39
C GLN A 307 5.05 36.53 -10.37
N ARG A 308 5.96 35.96 -9.55
CA ARG A 308 7.37 36.43 -9.50
C ARG A 308 8.09 36.24 -10.83
N VAL A 309 7.81 35.11 -11.52
CA VAL A 309 8.45 34.79 -12.79
C VAL A 309 7.80 35.58 -13.92
N ALA A 310 6.46 35.71 -13.97
CA ALA A 310 5.72 36.47 -14.96
C ALA A 310 6.10 37.97 -14.98
N ALA A 311 6.52 38.51 -13.83
CA ALA A 311 7.04 39.89 -13.76
C ALA A 311 8.37 40.09 -14.58
N ARG A 312 9.08 38.99 -14.90
CA ARG A 312 10.33 38.98 -15.66
C ARG A 312 10.13 38.44 -17.07
N ASP A 313 9.24 37.45 -17.21
CA ASP A 313 8.94 36.76 -18.46
C ASP A 313 7.42 36.70 -18.70
N PRO A 314 6.89 37.47 -19.67
CA PRO A 314 5.47 37.51 -20.01
C PRO A 314 4.90 36.15 -20.45
N PHE A 315 5.75 35.20 -20.85
CA PHE A 315 5.31 33.85 -21.22
C PHE A 315 4.46 33.19 -20.12
N PHE A 316 4.78 33.44 -18.85
CA PHE A 316 4.06 32.89 -17.71
C PHE A 316 2.78 33.63 -17.30
N ALA A 317 2.34 34.65 -18.06
CA ALA A 317 1.08 35.35 -17.74
C ALA A 317 -0.13 34.40 -17.75
N GLY A 318 -0.18 33.46 -18.71
CA GLY A 318 -1.23 32.45 -18.76
C GLY A 318 -1.25 31.49 -17.56
N ASN A 319 -0.06 31.21 -16.99
CA ASN A 319 0.03 30.41 -15.75
C ASN A 319 -0.59 31.15 -14.55
N VAL A 320 -0.35 32.47 -14.47
CA VAL A 320 -0.91 33.31 -13.40
C VAL A 320 -2.43 33.34 -13.49
N ASP A 321 -2.99 33.58 -14.67
CA ASP A 321 -4.45 33.66 -14.87
C ASP A 321 -5.12 32.31 -14.52
N ALA A 322 -4.55 31.19 -14.97
CA ALA A 322 -5.05 29.87 -14.67
C ALA A 322 -4.97 29.54 -13.16
N LEU A 323 -3.86 29.89 -12.50
CA LEU A 323 -3.69 29.68 -11.06
C LEU A 323 -4.60 30.59 -10.24
N ILE A 324 -4.93 31.81 -10.68
CA ILE A 324 -5.95 32.66 -10.03
C ILE A 324 -7.31 31.96 -10.07
N ALA A 325 -7.70 31.44 -11.23
CA ALA A 325 -8.97 30.72 -11.38
C ALA A 325 -9.01 29.40 -10.57
N ALA A 326 -7.86 28.79 -10.34
CA ALA A 326 -7.75 27.54 -9.61
C ALA A 326 -7.67 27.70 -8.08
N GLN A 327 -7.63 28.94 -7.54
CA GLN A 327 -7.55 29.16 -6.09
C GLN A 327 -8.78 28.60 -5.37
N PRO A 328 -8.60 27.91 -4.24
CA PRO A 328 -9.72 27.53 -3.39
C PRO A 328 -10.39 28.80 -2.82
N LYS A 329 -11.70 28.71 -2.64
CA LYS A 329 -12.45 29.80 -1.98
C LYS A 329 -11.93 29.98 -0.56
N ASP A 330 -11.71 31.21 -0.14
CA ASP A 330 -11.35 31.51 1.23
C ASP A 330 -12.49 31.14 2.18
N LEU A 331 -12.11 30.43 3.25
CA LEU A 331 -13.03 30.05 4.31
C LEU A 331 -13.19 31.18 5.31
N GLU A 332 -14.39 31.37 5.82
CA GLU A 332 -14.70 32.29 6.91
C GLU A 332 -14.46 31.63 8.28
N ALA A 333 -14.40 32.43 9.35
CA ALA A 333 -14.18 31.91 10.71
C ALA A 333 -15.22 30.86 11.14
N SER A 334 -16.46 30.97 10.64
CA SER A 334 -17.55 30.00 10.88
C SER A 334 -17.36 28.67 10.18
N GLU A 335 -16.56 28.63 9.11
CA GLU A 335 -16.27 27.43 8.31
C GLU A 335 -14.98 26.75 8.74
N ILE A 336 -14.16 27.42 9.58
CA ILE A 336 -12.88 26.90 10.06
C ILE A 336 -13.08 26.22 11.41
N GLU A 337 -12.94 24.90 11.43
CA GLU A 337 -12.94 24.14 12.70
C GLU A 337 -11.60 24.27 13.41
N VAL A 338 -11.58 24.94 14.55
CA VAL A 338 -10.42 25.04 15.44
C VAL A 338 -10.67 24.26 16.71
N ARG A 339 -9.75 23.37 17.06
CA ARG A 339 -9.78 22.57 18.28
C ARG A 339 -8.42 22.57 18.97
N LEU A 340 -8.41 22.25 20.26
CA LEU A 340 -7.16 22.05 20.99
C LEU A 340 -6.35 20.91 20.35
N GLY A 341 -5.04 21.10 20.27
CA GLY A 341 -4.10 20.11 19.72
C GLY A 341 -3.81 20.25 18.22
N VAL A 342 -4.44 21.18 17.50
CA VAL A 342 -4.06 21.45 16.11
C VAL A 342 -2.67 22.11 16.05
N THR A 343 -1.84 21.63 15.12
CA THR A 343 -0.43 22.02 15.03
C THR A 343 -0.18 23.30 14.23
N TRP A 344 -1.16 23.76 13.44
CA TRP A 344 -1.04 25.01 12.69
C TRP A 344 -1.26 26.27 13.56
N LEU A 345 -1.88 26.11 14.74
CA LEU A 345 -2.12 27.19 15.68
C LEU A 345 -0.87 27.46 16.52
N ASP A 346 -0.41 28.71 16.53
CA ASP A 346 0.74 29.11 17.35
C ASP A 346 0.42 28.90 18.85
N LYS A 347 1.34 28.28 19.58
CA LYS A 347 1.24 28.01 21.02
C LYS A 347 0.86 29.23 21.85
N LYS A 348 1.23 30.43 21.40
CA LYS A 348 0.90 31.71 22.11
C LYS A 348 -0.59 31.89 22.33
N TYR A 349 -1.44 31.45 21.39
CA TYR A 349 -2.90 31.54 21.51
C TYR A 349 -3.43 30.55 22.54
N ILE A 350 -2.82 29.36 22.63
CA ILE A 350 -3.18 28.37 23.66
C ILE A 350 -2.75 28.82 25.03
N GLU A 351 -1.55 29.42 25.15
CA GLU A 351 -1.06 30.03 26.38
C GLU A 351 -1.94 31.20 26.82
N GLN A 352 -2.31 32.07 25.91
CA GLN A 352 -3.21 33.18 26.20
C GLN A 352 -4.58 32.69 26.67
N PHE A 353 -5.16 31.71 25.99
CA PHE A 353 -6.40 31.05 26.42
C PHE A 353 -6.28 30.49 27.82
N MET A 354 -5.24 29.74 28.10
CA MET A 354 -4.95 29.17 29.42
C MET A 354 -4.87 30.24 30.51
N TYR A 355 -4.15 31.31 30.24
CA TYR A 355 -3.98 32.39 31.23
C TYR A 355 -5.25 33.19 31.48
N GLU A 356 -6.06 33.44 30.45
CA GLU A 356 -7.31 34.19 30.55
C GLU A 356 -8.43 33.35 31.13
N THR A 357 -8.63 32.13 30.64
CA THR A 357 -9.77 31.28 31.04
C THR A 357 -9.59 30.65 32.40
N PHE A 358 -8.36 30.26 32.77
CA PHE A 358 -8.07 29.69 34.09
C PHE A 358 -7.69 30.76 35.12
N GLU A 359 -7.81 32.05 34.75
CA GLU A 359 -7.47 33.19 35.63
C GLU A 359 -6.08 33.06 36.24
N THR A 360 -5.10 32.52 35.46
CA THR A 360 -3.76 32.22 35.93
C THR A 360 -3.14 33.44 36.59
N PRO A 361 -2.71 33.34 37.88
CA PRO A 361 -2.10 34.46 38.61
C PRO A 361 -0.91 35.06 37.86
N ARG A 362 -0.78 36.38 37.88
CA ARG A 362 0.25 37.09 37.09
C ARG A 362 1.66 36.59 37.37
N TYR A 363 1.97 36.19 38.62
CA TYR A 363 3.30 35.68 38.99
C TYR A 363 3.60 34.28 38.46
N LEU A 364 2.59 33.52 38.00
CA LEU A 364 2.75 32.21 37.37
C LEU A 364 2.75 32.30 35.85
N ARG A 365 2.28 33.41 35.27
CA ARG A 365 2.33 33.62 33.81
C ARG A 365 3.79 33.71 33.38
N GLY A 366 4.18 32.96 32.37
CA GLY A 366 5.57 32.79 31.93
C GLY A 366 6.37 31.75 32.74
N GLN A 367 5.77 31.14 33.78
CA GLN A 367 6.34 29.97 34.45
C GLN A 367 5.61 28.68 34.04
N ILE A 368 4.28 28.77 33.89
CA ILE A 368 3.47 27.71 33.33
C ILE A 368 3.37 28.00 31.83
N GLU A 369 4.14 27.27 31.03
CA GLU A 369 4.26 27.47 29.59
C GLU A 369 3.76 26.25 28.84
N ILE A 370 3.33 26.47 27.60
CA ILE A 370 2.95 25.41 26.67
C ILE A 370 4.08 25.19 25.66
N SER A 371 4.49 23.96 25.48
CA SER A 371 5.47 23.56 24.48
C SER A 371 4.93 22.41 23.61
N TYR A 372 5.31 22.44 22.35
CA TYR A 372 5.07 21.33 21.43
C TYR A 372 6.41 20.72 21.03
N VAL A 373 6.52 19.41 21.17
CA VAL A 373 7.71 18.65 20.79
C VAL A 373 7.45 17.98 19.44
N PRO A 374 7.99 18.49 18.32
CA PRO A 374 7.68 17.96 16.99
C PRO A 374 8.07 16.51 16.79
N TYR A 375 9.11 16.05 17.46
CA TYR A 375 9.63 14.69 17.34
C TYR A 375 8.69 13.63 17.91
N THR A 376 8.07 13.90 19.06
CA THR A 376 7.10 13.00 19.71
C THR A 376 5.66 13.35 19.35
N ALA A 377 5.45 14.48 18.67
CA ALA A 377 4.14 15.07 18.39
C ALA A 377 3.31 15.33 19.67
N GLU A 378 3.97 15.65 20.80
CA GLU A 378 3.32 15.85 22.08
C GLU A 378 3.34 17.31 22.53
N TRP A 379 2.20 17.71 23.10
CA TRP A 379 2.06 18.98 23.81
C TRP A 379 2.34 18.77 25.30
N GLN A 380 3.04 19.71 25.90
CA GLN A 380 3.39 19.69 27.33
C GLN A 380 3.04 21.02 28.00
N VAL A 381 2.42 20.94 29.16
CA VAL A 381 2.21 22.10 30.06
C VAL A 381 3.23 22.01 31.18
N SER A 382 4.21 22.89 31.15
CA SER A 382 5.28 22.91 32.16
C SER A 382 4.75 23.38 33.51
N ARG A 383 5.37 22.90 34.59
CA ARG A 383 5.14 23.37 35.98
C ARG A 383 3.67 23.46 36.42
N LYS A 384 2.80 22.62 35.85
CA LYS A 384 1.36 22.55 36.15
C LYS A 384 1.03 22.26 37.63
N SER A 385 1.99 21.74 38.41
CA SER A 385 1.87 21.48 39.85
C SER A 385 2.09 22.70 40.75
N MET A 386 2.50 23.83 40.16
CA MET A 386 2.70 25.06 40.96
C MET A 386 1.39 25.76 41.33
N VAL A 387 0.30 25.36 40.73
CA VAL A 387 -1.03 25.93 41.04
C VAL A 387 -1.53 25.41 42.39
N ARG A 388 -2.01 26.31 43.22
CA ARG A 388 -2.48 25.97 44.55
C ARG A 388 -3.87 25.32 44.51
N TYR A 389 -4.13 24.38 45.40
CA TYR A 389 -5.41 23.68 45.53
C TYR A 389 -6.62 24.58 45.81
N ASN A 390 -6.43 25.78 46.33
CA ASN A 390 -7.48 26.75 46.55
C ASN A 390 -7.80 27.64 45.35
N ASP A 391 -7.20 27.39 44.20
CA ASP A 391 -7.52 28.06 42.95
C ASP A 391 -8.84 27.51 42.40
N VAL A 392 -9.90 28.33 42.47
CA VAL A 392 -11.25 27.95 42.10
C VAL A 392 -11.35 27.66 40.59
N ALA A 393 -10.69 28.48 39.78
CA ALA A 393 -10.73 28.25 38.31
C ALA A 393 -10.04 26.93 37.95
N ALA A 394 -8.88 26.63 38.57
CA ALA A 394 -8.09 25.46 38.23
C ALA A 394 -8.61 24.13 38.79
N PHE A 395 -9.31 24.13 39.93
CA PHE A 395 -9.75 22.89 40.61
C PHE A 395 -11.26 22.73 40.75
N THR A 396 -12.05 23.78 40.51
CA THR A 396 -13.51 23.73 40.65
C THR A 396 -14.22 24.02 39.33
N THR A 397 -13.90 25.14 38.66
CA THR A 397 -14.57 25.55 37.45
C THR A 397 -14.17 24.67 36.28
N TYR A 398 -12.88 24.58 35.98
CA TYR A 398 -12.30 23.86 34.83
C TYR A 398 -11.51 22.61 35.22
N GLY A 399 -11.45 22.26 36.49
CA GLY A 399 -10.76 21.09 37.01
C GLY A 399 -11.58 20.37 38.07
N THR A 400 -10.96 19.35 38.65
CA THR A 400 -11.44 18.58 39.81
C THR A 400 -10.32 18.51 40.85
N ASP A 401 -10.64 18.06 42.09
CA ASP A 401 -9.63 17.85 43.15
C ASP A 401 -8.55 16.84 42.74
N ARG A 402 -8.85 15.94 41.76
CA ARG A 402 -7.95 14.89 41.28
C ARG A 402 -7.23 15.25 39.97
N ALA A 403 -7.71 16.23 39.21
CA ALA A 403 -7.13 16.68 37.97
C ALA A 403 -7.34 18.19 37.79
N SER A 404 -6.27 18.95 37.85
CA SER A 404 -6.32 20.40 37.62
C SER A 404 -6.65 20.73 36.16
N ALA A 405 -7.19 21.92 35.90
CA ALA A 405 -7.48 22.42 34.55
C ALA A 405 -6.25 22.35 33.63
N TYR A 406 -5.06 22.57 34.12
CA TYR A 406 -3.81 22.51 33.35
C TYR A 406 -3.46 21.09 32.89
N ARG A 407 -3.75 20.07 33.72
CA ARG A 407 -3.60 18.68 33.35
C ARG A 407 -4.64 18.29 32.31
N LEU A 408 -5.91 18.68 32.52
CA LEU A 408 -6.98 18.41 31.57
C LEU A 408 -6.75 19.11 30.23
N LEU A 409 -6.16 20.32 30.23
CA LEU A 409 -5.76 21.01 29.00
C LEU A 409 -4.65 20.24 28.27
N GLU A 410 -3.63 19.74 28.97
CA GLU A 410 -2.55 18.95 28.38
C GLU A 410 -3.09 17.66 27.75
N ASP A 411 -3.97 16.96 28.45
CA ASP A 411 -4.62 15.76 27.92
C ASP A 411 -5.50 16.10 26.70
N ALA A 412 -6.22 17.25 26.72
CA ALA A 412 -7.03 17.69 25.57
C ALA A 412 -6.16 18.07 24.36
N LEU A 413 -5.01 18.72 24.57
CA LEU A 413 -4.05 19.06 23.52
C LEU A 413 -3.46 17.81 22.84
N ASN A 414 -3.26 16.74 23.61
CA ASN A 414 -2.76 15.46 23.12
C ASN A 414 -3.86 14.51 22.64
N LEU A 415 -5.11 14.99 22.54
CA LEU A 415 -6.28 14.20 22.15
C LEU A 415 -6.50 12.96 23.03
N ARG A 416 -6.08 13.02 24.29
CA ARG A 416 -6.23 11.95 25.28
C ARG A 416 -7.47 12.19 26.13
N ASP A 417 -8.25 11.17 26.37
CA ASP A 417 -9.33 11.19 27.34
C ASP A 417 -8.78 10.91 28.72
N ILE A 418 -9.18 11.77 29.69
CA ILE A 418 -8.72 11.64 31.07
C ILE A 418 -9.24 10.37 31.72
N ARG A 419 -8.39 9.68 32.46
CA ARG A 419 -8.74 8.53 33.29
C ARG A 419 -8.17 8.73 34.70
N ILE A 420 -9.04 8.59 35.72
CA ILE A 420 -8.67 8.72 37.13
C ILE A 420 -8.67 7.33 37.77
N TYR A 421 -7.57 7.00 38.43
CA TYR A 421 -7.40 5.70 39.07
C TYR A 421 -7.24 5.90 40.58
N ASP A 422 -7.86 4.99 41.36
CA ASP A 422 -7.60 4.83 42.77
C ASP A 422 -6.61 3.69 42.97
N THR A 423 -5.70 3.88 43.95
CA THR A 423 -4.83 2.79 44.39
C THR A 423 -5.51 2.07 45.53
N ILE A 424 -5.81 0.79 45.37
CA ILE A 424 -6.42 -0.07 46.39
C ILE A 424 -5.40 -1.13 46.76
N GLU A 425 -5.23 -1.33 48.07
CA GLU A 425 -4.40 -2.40 48.60
C GLU A 425 -5.22 -3.70 48.65
N ASP A 426 -4.73 -4.75 47.98
CA ASP A 426 -5.37 -6.06 47.96
C ASP A 426 -5.12 -6.80 49.29
N ALA A 427 -5.86 -7.85 49.54
CA ALA A 427 -5.72 -8.66 50.79
C ALA A 427 -4.30 -9.21 51.02
N ASP A 428 -3.49 -9.27 49.96
CA ASP A 428 -2.10 -9.72 50.01
C ASP A 428 -1.08 -8.55 50.17
N GLY A 429 -1.57 -7.32 50.44
CA GLY A 429 -0.70 -6.13 50.63
C GLY A 429 -0.12 -5.57 49.32
N ARG A 430 -0.67 -5.96 48.16
CA ARG A 430 -0.23 -5.44 46.85
C ARG A 430 -1.10 -4.28 46.40
N GLU A 431 -0.47 -3.20 46.00
CA GLU A 431 -1.17 -2.04 45.43
C GLU A 431 -1.68 -2.36 44.03
N ARG A 432 -3.00 -2.16 43.84
CA ARG A 432 -3.66 -2.31 42.53
C ARG A 432 -4.32 -0.98 42.12
N ARG A 433 -4.10 -0.55 40.88
CA ARG A 433 -4.76 0.63 40.32
C ARG A 433 -6.13 0.23 39.76
N VAL A 434 -7.20 0.82 40.27
CA VAL A 434 -8.58 0.59 39.81
C VAL A 434 -9.17 1.88 39.27
N LEU A 435 -9.81 1.80 38.09
CA LEU A 435 -10.45 2.97 37.48
C LEU A 435 -11.60 3.47 38.34
N ASN A 436 -11.53 4.75 38.75
CA ASN A 436 -12.62 5.45 39.40
C ASN A 436 -13.55 6.06 38.36
N ALA A 437 -14.64 5.35 38.03
CA ALA A 437 -15.60 5.75 37.00
C ALA A 437 -16.25 7.11 37.29
N LYS A 438 -16.59 7.41 38.57
CA LYS A 438 -17.23 8.67 38.97
C LYS A 438 -16.31 9.86 38.76
N GLU A 439 -15.08 9.78 39.26
CA GLU A 439 -14.07 10.85 39.14
C GLU A 439 -13.65 11.01 37.67
N THR A 440 -13.54 9.92 36.91
CA THR A 440 -13.24 9.95 35.48
C THR A 440 -14.32 10.68 34.70
N THR A 441 -15.60 10.39 34.98
CA THR A 441 -16.73 11.06 34.32
C THR A 441 -16.75 12.57 34.64
N LEU A 442 -16.52 12.95 35.90
CA LEU A 442 -16.46 14.35 36.30
C LEU A 442 -15.30 15.09 35.61
N ALA A 443 -14.14 14.46 35.58
CA ALA A 443 -12.95 15.04 34.91
C ALA A 443 -13.17 15.15 33.39
N ALA A 444 -13.81 14.17 32.76
CA ALA A 444 -14.14 14.21 31.34
C ALA A 444 -15.14 15.34 30.98
N GLN A 445 -16.13 15.59 31.87
CA GLN A 445 -17.02 16.74 31.71
C GLN A 445 -16.26 18.07 31.78
N LYS A 446 -15.30 18.20 32.70
CA LYS A 446 -14.45 19.40 32.82
C LYS A 446 -13.52 19.55 31.61
N GLN A 447 -12.97 18.45 31.09
CA GLN A 447 -12.17 18.45 29.88
C GLN A 447 -12.99 18.91 28.67
N GLN A 448 -14.26 18.46 28.56
CA GLN A 448 -15.16 18.91 27.50
C GLN A 448 -15.48 20.42 27.65
N LEU A 449 -15.72 20.90 28.87
CA LEU A 449 -15.94 22.31 29.14
C LEU A 449 -14.75 23.17 28.69
N ILE A 450 -13.51 22.70 28.88
CA ILE A 450 -12.31 23.39 28.39
C ILE A 450 -12.30 23.44 26.85
N ARG A 451 -12.64 22.33 26.20
CA ARG A 451 -12.72 22.28 24.72
C ARG A 451 -13.75 23.27 24.16
N ASP A 452 -14.92 23.35 24.80
CA ASP A 452 -15.99 24.25 24.37
C ASP A 452 -15.62 25.72 24.66
N ALA A 453 -15.08 26.01 25.84
CA ALA A 453 -14.58 27.34 26.16
C ALA A 453 -13.50 27.83 25.19
N PHE A 454 -12.62 26.92 24.72
CA PHE A 454 -11.60 27.27 23.73
C PHE A 454 -12.21 27.62 22.36
N LYS A 455 -13.22 26.86 21.90
CA LYS A 455 -13.91 27.17 20.64
C LYS A 455 -14.56 28.55 20.65
N ASP A 456 -15.18 28.91 21.77
CA ASP A 456 -15.81 30.23 21.92
C ASP A 456 -14.76 31.34 22.05
N TRP A 457 -13.70 31.10 22.80
CA TRP A 457 -12.66 32.08 23.07
C TRP A 457 -11.85 32.44 21.81
N ILE A 458 -11.48 31.46 20.99
CA ILE A 458 -10.53 31.64 19.89
C ILE A 458 -11.04 32.65 18.84
N TRP A 459 -12.35 32.68 18.60
CA TRP A 459 -12.97 33.55 17.61
C TRP A 459 -13.57 34.85 18.19
N LYS A 460 -13.53 35.04 19.49
CA LYS A 460 -14.17 36.16 20.17
C LYS A 460 -13.51 37.50 19.85
N ASP A 461 -12.19 37.53 19.80
CA ASP A 461 -11.42 38.74 19.52
C ASP A 461 -11.32 38.97 18.01
N PRO A 462 -11.70 40.17 17.49
CA PRO A 462 -11.75 40.46 16.05
C PRO A 462 -10.37 40.41 15.38
N GLU A 463 -9.31 40.93 16.01
CA GLU A 463 -7.97 41.00 15.44
C GLU A 463 -7.35 39.58 15.36
N ARG A 464 -7.51 38.80 16.42
CA ARG A 464 -7.11 37.40 16.45
C ARG A 464 -7.86 36.60 15.39
N ARG A 465 -9.20 36.79 15.28
CA ARG A 465 -10.03 36.12 14.28
C ARG A 465 -9.56 36.41 12.85
N GLU A 466 -9.33 37.68 12.49
CA GLU A 466 -8.85 38.05 11.16
C GLU A 466 -7.47 37.43 10.87
N THR A 467 -6.57 37.47 11.85
CA THR A 467 -5.22 36.91 11.70
C THR A 467 -5.26 35.41 11.49
N LEU A 468 -6.06 34.69 12.27
CA LEU A 468 -6.18 33.23 12.17
C LEU A 468 -6.88 32.76 10.90
N VAL A 469 -7.93 33.47 10.46
CA VAL A 469 -8.61 33.20 9.19
C VAL A 469 -7.64 33.35 8.02
N ARG A 470 -6.86 34.42 7.99
CA ARG A 470 -5.86 34.64 6.95
C ARG A 470 -4.77 33.55 7.00
N GLN A 471 -4.23 33.26 8.18
CA GLN A 471 -3.21 32.21 8.32
C GLN A 471 -3.74 30.83 7.87
N TYR A 472 -4.95 30.47 8.28
CA TYR A 472 -5.55 29.19 7.88
C TYR A 472 -5.74 29.09 6.36
N ASN A 473 -6.28 30.14 5.74
CA ASN A 473 -6.45 30.15 4.30
C ASN A 473 -5.12 30.11 3.55
N GLU A 474 -4.07 30.76 4.05
CA GLU A 474 -2.76 30.75 3.42
C GLU A 474 -2.01 29.42 3.57
N GLU A 475 -2.12 28.75 4.71
CA GLU A 475 -1.32 27.56 5.04
C GLU A 475 -2.10 26.26 4.86
N MET A 476 -3.36 26.19 5.32
CA MET A 476 -4.16 24.98 5.35
C MET A 476 -5.13 24.87 4.18
N ASN A 477 -5.77 25.97 3.79
CA ASN A 477 -6.66 26.05 2.61
C ASN A 477 -5.87 26.47 1.36
N SER A 478 -4.70 25.88 1.17
CA SER A 478 -3.77 26.23 0.07
C SER A 478 -3.73 25.19 -1.03
N THR A 479 -4.31 24.02 -0.77
CA THR A 479 -4.18 22.84 -1.63
C THR A 479 -5.47 22.56 -2.36
N ARG A 480 -5.37 22.38 -3.68
CA ARG A 480 -6.44 21.85 -4.53
C ARG A 480 -6.13 20.38 -4.83
N PRO A 481 -7.06 19.44 -4.58
CA PRO A 481 -6.87 18.04 -4.96
C PRO A 481 -6.77 17.93 -6.48
N ARG A 482 -5.90 17.02 -6.95
CA ARG A 482 -5.82 16.68 -8.37
C ARG A 482 -7.00 15.77 -8.73
N GLU A 483 -7.62 16.05 -9.85
CA GLU A 483 -8.62 15.18 -10.45
C GLU A 483 -7.92 14.28 -11.47
N TYR A 484 -8.28 12.99 -11.47
CA TYR A 484 -7.65 12.02 -12.34
C TYR A 484 -8.68 11.46 -13.32
N ASP A 485 -8.35 11.54 -14.62
CA ASP A 485 -9.11 10.92 -15.69
C ASP A 485 -8.30 9.79 -16.31
N GLY A 486 -8.80 8.57 -16.22
CA GLY A 486 -8.21 7.36 -16.79
C GLY A 486 -8.82 6.94 -18.13
N SER A 487 -9.64 7.76 -18.76
CA SER A 487 -10.34 7.41 -20.01
C SER A 487 -9.38 7.12 -21.16
N HIS A 488 -8.22 7.76 -21.20
CA HIS A 488 -7.19 7.62 -22.22
C HIS A 488 -6.31 6.37 -22.04
N ILE A 489 -6.39 5.68 -20.90
CA ILE A 489 -5.52 4.52 -20.63
C ILE A 489 -5.96 3.32 -21.46
N VAL A 490 -5.02 2.77 -22.21
CA VAL A 490 -5.19 1.55 -22.99
C VAL A 490 -4.48 0.40 -22.28
N PHE A 491 -5.26 -0.54 -21.75
CA PHE A 491 -4.76 -1.67 -20.98
C PHE A 491 -4.23 -2.77 -21.91
N SER A 492 -2.94 -2.72 -22.24
CA SER A 492 -2.28 -3.74 -23.06
C SER A 492 -2.15 -5.07 -22.32
N GLY A 493 -2.38 -6.19 -23.01
CA GLY A 493 -2.31 -7.53 -22.42
C GLY A 493 -3.51 -7.91 -21.53
N MET A 494 -4.41 -6.97 -21.25
CA MET A 494 -5.63 -7.25 -20.49
C MET A 494 -6.63 -8.06 -21.35
N ASN A 495 -7.42 -8.88 -20.68
CA ASN A 495 -8.51 -9.63 -21.30
C ASN A 495 -9.55 -8.66 -21.92
N PRO A 496 -9.78 -8.65 -23.24
CA PRO A 496 -10.70 -7.73 -23.92
C PRO A 496 -12.17 -7.96 -23.58
N GLU A 497 -12.53 -9.13 -23.06
CA GLU A 497 -13.90 -9.43 -22.62
C GLU A 497 -14.24 -8.75 -21.28
N ILE A 498 -13.24 -8.21 -20.58
CA ILE A 498 -13.43 -7.48 -19.32
C ILE A 498 -13.32 -5.99 -19.60
N THR A 499 -14.38 -5.25 -19.28
CA THR A 499 -14.41 -3.80 -19.41
C THR A 499 -14.32 -3.15 -18.02
N LEU A 500 -13.30 -2.34 -17.80
CA LEU A 500 -13.16 -1.55 -16.58
C LEU A 500 -14.16 -0.37 -16.62
N ARG A 501 -14.80 -0.12 -15.48
CA ARG A 501 -15.72 1.01 -15.29
C ARG A 501 -14.93 2.33 -15.20
N GLU A 502 -15.60 3.46 -15.41
CA GLU A 502 -14.98 4.78 -15.36
C GLU A 502 -14.26 5.05 -14.04
N HIS A 503 -14.91 4.81 -12.89
CA HIS A 503 -14.29 5.00 -11.57
C HIS A 503 -13.03 4.12 -11.38
N GLN A 504 -12.99 2.91 -11.95
CA GLN A 504 -11.83 2.04 -11.89
C GLN A 504 -10.68 2.60 -12.73
N LYS A 505 -10.96 3.10 -13.93
CA LYS A 505 -9.95 3.76 -14.77
C LYS A 505 -9.38 5.01 -14.11
N ASN A 506 -10.24 5.82 -13.48
CA ASN A 506 -9.82 7.01 -12.74
C ASN A 506 -8.99 6.66 -11.50
N ALA A 507 -9.34 5.59 -10.78
CA ALA A 507 -8.52 5.07 -9.69
C ALA A 507 -7.15 4.58 -10.16
N ILE A 508 -7.07 3.90 -11.30
CA ILE A 508 -5.82 3.47 -11.92
C ILE A 508 -4.96 4.69 -12.30
N ALA A 509 -5.56 5.71 -12.94
CA ALA A 509 -4.88 6.96 -13.26
C ALA A 509 -4.32 7.64 -11.98
N HIS A 510 -5.09 7.61 -10.89
CA HIS A 510 -4.62 8.13 -9.59
C HIS A 510 -3.39 7.37 -9.09
N VAL A 511 -3.35 6.05 -9.18
CA VAL A 511 -2.17 5.26 -8.80
C VAL A 511 -0.96 5.58 -9.69
N LEU A 512 -1.16 5.70 -11.00
CA LEU A 512 -0.07 5.90 -11.96
C LEU A 512 0.55 7.30 -11.87
N TYR A 513 -0.28 8.33 -11.68
CA TYR A 513 0.14 9.74 -11.75
C TYR A 513 0.20 10.45 -10.39
N GLY A 514 -0.44 9.90 -9.38
CA GLY A 514 -0.53 10.49 -8.03
C GLY A 514 0.45 9.92 -7.01
N GLY A 515 1.06 8.78 -7.28
CA GLY A 515 1.96 8.08 -6.36
C GLY A 515 1.23 7.26 -5.29
N ASN A 516 1.57 7.43 -4.02
CA ASN A 516 0.93 6.67 -2.94
C ASN A 516 -0.57 6.96 -2.87
N THR A 517 -1.38 5.92 -3.02
CA THR A 517 -2.84 6.04 -3.17
C THR A 517 -3.58 5.12 -2.20
N LEU A 518 -4.65 5.65 -1.59
CA LEU A 518 -5.62 4.87 -0.82
C LEU A 518 -6.88 4.65 -1.65
N LEU A 519 -7.15 3.40 -2.03
CA LEU A 519 -8.38 3.00 -2.73
C LEU A 519 -9.47 2.65 -1.71
N ALA A 520 -10.16 3.67 -1.21
CA ALA A 520 -11.21 3.55 -0.18
C ALA A 520 -12.62 3.30 -0.78
N HIS A 521 -12.70 2.61 -1.91
CA HIS A 521 -13.97 2.25 -2.53
C HIS A 521 -14.75 1.23 -1.70
N GLU A 522 -16.07 1.24 -1.83
CA GLU A 522 -16.97 0.28 -1.18
C GLU A 522 -16.69 -1.16 -1.61
N VAL A 523 -17.20 -2.11 -0.83
CA VAL A 523 -17.12 -3.54 -1.17
C VAL A 523 -17.91 -3.79 -2.47
N GLY A 524 -17.30 -4.52 -3.41
CA GLY A 524 -17.91 -4.78 -4.73
C GLY A 524 -17.59 -3.75 -5.83
N ALA A 525 -16.86 -2.67 -5.54
CA ALA A 525 -16.43 -1.70 -6.55
C ALA A 525 -15.39 -2.24 -7.55
N GLY A 526 -14.76 -3.39 -7.24
CA GLY A 526 -13.77 -4.03 -8.10
C GLY A 526 -12.33 -3.61 -7.82
N LYS A 527 -11.99 -3.28 -6.57
CA LYS A 527 -10.64 -2.87 -6.14
C LYS A 527 -9.53 -3.83 -6.58
N THR A 528 -9.81 -5.13 -6.62
CA THR A 528 -8.84 -6.13 -7.10
C THR A 528 -8.40 -5.83 -8.53
N PHE A 529 -9.33 -5.52 -9.43
CA PHE A 529 -9.02 -5.15 -10.81
C PHE A 529 -8.28 -3.82 -10.90
N GLU A 530 -8.65 -2.83 -10.07
CA GLU A 530 -7.95 -1.55 -9.99
C GLU A 530 -6.48 -1.76 -9.61
N MET A 531 -6.20 -2.55 -8.57
CA MET A 531 -4.84 -2.83 -8.10
C MET A 531 -4.03 -3.64 -9.12
N VAL A 532 -4.63 -4.68 -9.72
CA VAL A 532 -3.96 -5.52 -10.72
C VAL A 532 -3.64 -4.72 -11.98
N ALA A 533 -4.61 -3.98 -12.52
CA ALA A 533 -4.41 -3.16 -13.70
C ALA A 533 -3.39 -2.03 -13.46
N SER A 534 -3.43 -1.38 -12.29
CA SER A 534 -2.43 -0.38 -11.91
C SER A 534 -1.00 -0.96 -11.88
N ALA A 535 -0.83 -2.16 -11.32
CA ALA A 535 0.48 -2.81 -11.27
C ALA A 535 0.99 -3.21 -12.66
N MET A 536 0.12 -3.72 -13.51
CA MET A 536 0.49 -4.10 -14.89
C MET A 536 0.83 -2.87 -15.74
N GLU A 537 0.07 -1.78 -15.63
CA GLU A 537 0.37 -0.53 -16.32
C GLU A 537 1.63 0.15 -15.74
N SER A 538 1.84 0.14 -14.43
CA SER A 538 3.09 0.64 -13.83
C SER A 538 4.30 -0.12 -14.36
N LYS A 539 4.18 -1.44 -14.57
CA LYS A 539 5.25 -2.25 -15.17
C LYS A 539 5.45 -1.92 -16.64
N ARG A 540 4.36 -1.75 -17.42
CA ARG A 540 4.43 -1.36 -18.84
C ARG A 540 5.10 -0.01 -19.03
N LEU A 541 4.76 0.96 -18.19
CA LEU A 541 5.35 2.31 -18.18
C LEU A 541 6.78 2.36 -17.62
N GLY A 542 7.33 1.24 -17.12
CA GLY A 542 8.66 1.20 -16.51
C GLY A 542 8.76 1.84 -15.13
N LEU A 543 7.62 2.20 -14.51
CA LEU A 543 7.57 2.78 -13.16
C LEU A 543 7.93 1.76 -12.08
N CYS A 544 7.71 0.47 -12.35
CA CYS A 544 8.17 -0.62 -11.49
C CYS A 544 8.62 -1.83 -12.31
N GLN A 545 9.53 -2.63 -11.76
CA GLN A 545 9.97 -3.89 -12.37
C GLN A 545 9.21 -5.09 -11.82
N LYS A 546 8.92 -5.08 -10.52
CA LYS A 546 8.22 -6.15 -9.79
C LYS A 546 7.22 -5.53 -8.84
N SER A 547 6.00 -6.08 -8.79
CA SER A 547 4.94 -5.68 -7.88
C SER A 547 4.70 -6.77 -6.85
N ILE A 548 4.48 -6.37 -5.59
CA ILE A 548 4.15 -7.27 -4.49
C ILE A 548 2.74 -6.93 -4.00
N PHE A 549 1.88 -7.94 -3.96
CA PHE A 549 0.53 -7.84 -3.40
C PHE A 549 0.49 -8.54 -2.05
N VAL A 550 0.16 -7.80 -1.01
CA VAL A 550 -0.01 -8.35 0.34
C VAL A 550 -1.51 -8.44 0.62
N VAL A 551 -1.99 -9.66 0.74
CA VAL A 551 -3.42 -9.96 0.90
C VAL A 551 -3.64 -10.91 2.08
N PRO A 552 -4.84 -10.93 2.69
CA PRO A 552 -5.18 -11.93 3.70
C PRO A 552 -5.01 -13.35 3.14
N ASN A 553 -4.47 -14.25 3.96
CA ASN A 553 -4.10 -15.62 3.53
C ASN A 553 -5.26 -16.39 2.85
N HIS A 554 -6.47 -16.22 3.34
CA HIS A 554 -7.67 -16.88 2.77
C HIS A 554 -8.10 -16.33 1.39
N LEU A 555 -7.56 -15.17 0.96
CA LEU A 555 -7.86 -14.56 -0.34
C LEU A 555 -6.76 -14.79 -1.37
N THR A 556 -5.64 -15.41 -1.01
CA THR A 556 -4.46 -15.54 -1.88
C THR A 556 -4.78 -16.27 -3.19
N GLU A 557 -5.53 -17.36 -3.12
CA GLU A 557 -5.92 -18.15 -4.29
C GLU A 557 -6.91 -17.38 -5.18
N GLN A 558 -7.89 -16.74 -4.57
CA GLN A 558 -8.86 -15.91 -5.29
C GLN A 558 -8.14 -14.78 -6.04
N TRP A 559 -7.19 -14.10 -5.38
CA TRP A 559 -6.40 -13.04 -6.01
C TRP A 559 -5.58 -13.53 -7.20
N ALA A 560 -4.94 -14.70 -7.07
CA ALA A 560 -4.19 -15.31 -8.16
C ALA A 560 -5.08 -15.62 -9.37
N SER A 561 -6.25 -16.19 -9.12
CA SER A 561 -7.23 -16.52 -10.16
C SER A 561 -7.77 -15.26 -10.85
N GLU A 562 -8.17 -14.24 -10.10
CA GLU A 562 -8.67 -12.98 -10.65
C GLU A 562 -7.57 -12.22 -11.42
N PHE A 563 -6.32 -12.28 -10.95
CA PHE A 563 -5.17 -11.70 -11.65
C PHE A 563 -5.00 -12.33 -13.04
N LEU A 564 -4.93 -13.66 -13.11
CA LEU A 564 -4.74 -14.39 -14.36
C LEU A 564 -5.98 -14.35 -15.28
N ARG A 565 -7.15 -14.15 -14.71
CA ARG A 565 -8.37 -13.89 -15.48
C ARG A 565 -8.29 -12.54 -16.19
N LEU A 566 -7.77 -11.52 -15.50
CA LEU A 566 -7.63 -10.18 -16.07
C LEU A 566 -6.43 -10.07 -17.03
N TYR A 567 -5.29 -10.67 -16.66
CA TYR A 567 -4.05 -10.71 -17.45
C TYR A 567 -3.54 -12.14 -17.60
N PRO A 568 -4.04 -12.92 -18.56
CA PRO A 568 -3.71 -14.34 -18.73
C PRO A 568 -2.22 -14.61 -19.01
N SER A 569 -1.50 -13.65 -19.59
CA SER A 569 -0.06 -13.75 -19.88
C SER A 569 0.85 -13.36 -18.70
N ALA A 570 0.27 -12.93 -17.59
CA ALA A 570 1.07 -12.50 -16.45
C ALA A 570 1.82 -13.66 -15.79
N ASN A 571 3.08 -13.42 -15.44
CA ASN A 571 3.86 -14.37 -14.66
C ASN A 571 3.78 -13.95 -13.17
N ILE A 572 3.09 -14.74 -12.37
CA ILE A 572 2.87 -14.48 -10.94
C ILE A 572 3.48 -15.60 -10.10
N LEU A 573 4.01 -15.23 -8.92
CA LEU A 573 4.43 -16.15 -7.88
C LEU A 573 3.49 -15.97 -6.69
N VAL A 574 2.86 -17.07 -6.27
CA VAL A 574 1.92 -17.07 -5.14
C VAL A 574 2.59 -17.73 -3.94
N LEU A 575 2.69 -16.98 -2.84
CA LEU A 575 3.26 -17.46 -1.60
C LEU A 575 2.19 -17.45 -0.51
N SER A 576 2.01 -18.57 0.16
CA SER A 576 1.17 -18.68 1.35
C SER A 576 2.03 -18.99 2.58
N LEU A 577 1.48 -18.79 3.77
CA LEU A 577 2.17 -19.14 5.04
C LEU A 577 2.58 -20.60 5.10
N ILE A 578 1.89 -21.50 4.40
CA ILE A 578 2.24 -22.93 4.32
C ILE A 578 3.61 -23.11 3.62
N HIS A 579 3.90 -22.30 2.60
CA HIS A 579 5.19 -22.33 1.88
C HIS A 579 6.33 -21.68 2.67
N ILE A 580 6.02 -20.80 3.62
CA ILE A 580 7.01 -20.13 4.48
C ILE A 580 7.38 -21.01 5.68
N SER A 581 6.50 -21.91 6.10
CA SER A 581 6.70 -22.79 7.26
C SER A 581 7.49 -24.08 6.97
N GLU A 582 7.83 -24.37 5.70
CA GLU A 582 8.74 -25.46 5.35
C GLU A 582 10.16 -24.93 5.11
N PRO A 583 11.06 -24.98 6.11
CA PRO A 583 12.40 -24.40 6.02
C PRO A 583 13.42 -25.23 5.22
N THR A 584 12.97 -26.25 4.52
CA THR A 584 13.86 -27.17 3.78
C THR A 584 14.14 -26.77 2.34
N ARG A 585 13.52 -25.67 1.84
CA ARG A 585 13.79 -25.16 0.48
C ARG A 585 14.36 -23.74 0.54
N PRO A 586 15.67 -23.55 0.25
CA PRO A 586 16.22 -22.20 0.18
C PRO A 586 15.57 -21.46 -1.00
N LEU A 587 14.78 -20.43 -0.69
CA LEU A 587 14.27 -19.46 -1.66
C LEU A 587 15.45 -18.60 -2.15
N TYR A 588 16.09 -18.98 -3.24
CA TYR A 588 16.97 -18.06 -3.94
C TYR A 588 16.10 -17.06 -4.71
N ILE A 589 16.05 -15.85 -4.20
CA ILE A 589 15.50 -14.69 -4.90
C ILE A 589 16.57 -14.25 -5.90
N SER A 590 16.33 -14.49 -7.18
CA SER A 590 17.11 -13.92 -8.28
C SER A 590 16.38 -12.73 -8.88
#